data_e7f57ecccfeedba28cfe4982e9e513f2
#
_entry.id   e7f57ecccfeedba28cfe4982e9e513f2
#
_cell.length_a   1.000
_cell.length_b   1.000
_cell.length_c   1.000
_cell.angle_alpha   90.00
_cell.angle_beta   90.00
_cell.angle_gamma   90.00
#
_symmetry.space_group_name_H-M   'P 1'
#
loop_
_entity.id
_entity.type
_entity.pdbx_description
1 polymer ?
#
loop_
_entity_poly.entity_id
_entity_poly.type
_entity_poly.pdbx_seq_one_letter_code
_entity_poly.pdbx_strand_id
1 'polypeptide(L)'
;MKLQLALDDITLDEAVVLLDKVHPYVDIIEVGSPFIIEEGMRPVRIFKEKYPDCEILADTKIMDAGEYEAEETFKAGADYCTVLGVTDTLTIEGCVKAAKKYGKQTMVDMICVEDVPKRVKEIEAVGVDFIGVHVGVDQQAVGITPLKKLAEMKQCVEHSIVSVAGGINEKTLEDYKKLDPEVIIVGGGINHAEDPVAAAKAIYDIINK
;
A
#
# COMPACT_ATOMS: atom_id res chain seq x y z
N MET A 1 0.61 -14.12 -4.49
CA MET A 1 0.95 -12.67 -4.55
C MET A 1 -0.38 -11.93 -4.58
N LYS A 2 -0.53 -10.80 -3.84
CA LYS A 2 -1.76 -10.00 -3.84
C LYS A 2 -1.63 -8.79 -4.78
N LEU A 3 -2.72 -8.38 -5.43
CA LEU A 3 -2.82 -7.10 -6.14
C LEU A 3 -3.47 -6.05 -5.24
N GLN A 4 -2.75 -4.96 -4.99
CA GLN A 4 -3.26 -3.76 -4.34
C GLN A 4 -3.47 -2.67 -5.38
N LEU A 5 -4.69 -2.13 -5.46
CA LEU A 5 -5.04 -1.01 -6.35
C LEU A 5 -5.01 0.29 -5.56
N ALA A 6 -4.05 1.16 -5.88
CA ALA A 6 -3.93 2.48 -5.26
C ALA A 6 -4.75 3.54 -6.01
N LEU A 7 -5.65 4.21 -5.30
CA LEU A 7 -6.52 5.27 -5.79
C LEU A 7 -6.04 6.61 -5.20
N ASP A 8 -5.42 7.45 -6.03
CA ASP A 8 -4.81 8.73 -5.63
C ASP A 8 -5.56 9.94 -6.19
N ASP A 9 -5.56 10.10 -7.51
CA ASP A 9 -6.04 11.25 -8.26
C ASP A 9 -7.39 10.97 -8.96
N ILE A 10 -8.37 10.58 -8.17
CA ILE A 10 -9.70 10.17 -8.63
C ILE A 10 -10.77 10.69 -7.67
N THR A 11 -11.91 11.09 -8.18
CA THR A 11 -13.05 11.44 -7.33
C THR A 11 -13.72 10.19 -6.76
N LEU A 12 -14.46 10.35 -5.65
CA LEU A 12 -15.14 9.22 -5.01
C LEU A 12 -16.13 8.52 -5.95
N ASP A 13 -16.87 9.29 -6.74
CA ASP A 13 -17.86 8.75 -7.68
C ASP A 13 -17.19 7.97 -8.81
N GLU A 14 -16.09 8.49 -9.36
CA GLU A 14 -15.29 7.79 -10.37
C GLU A 14 -14.62 6.52 -9.80
N ALA A 15 -14.10 6.59 -8.57
CA ALA A 15 -13.51 5.45 -7.88
C ALA A 15 -14.55 4.31 -7.71
N VAL A 16 -15.77 4.63 -7.33
CA VAL A 16 -16.87 3.64 -7.22
C VAL A 16 -17.18 3.03 -8.58
N VAL A 17 -17.28 3.84 -9.64
CA VAL A 17 -17.54 3.35 -11.02
C VAL A 17 -16.42 2.44 -11.51
N LEU A 18 -15.17 2.77 -11.19
CA LEU A 18 -14.00 1.93 -11.51
C LEU A 18 -14.04 0.62 -10.73
N LEU A 19 -14.16 0.71 -9.40
CA LEU A 19 -14.14 -0.45 -8.50
C LEU A 19 -15.27 -1.43 -8.79
N ASP A 20 -16.46 -0.97 -9.16
CA ASP A 20 -17.58 -1.84 -9.58
C ASP A 20 -17.20 -2.79 -10.73
N LYS A 21 -16.18 -2.44 -11.53
CA LYS A 21 -15.71 -3.24 -12.65
C LYS A 21 -14.45 -4.04 -12.36
N VAL A 22 -13.54 -3.50 -11.52
CA VAL A 22 -12.20 -4.08 -11.35
C VAL A 22 -12.02 -4.85 -10.04
N HIS A 23 -12.89 -4.67 -9.02
CA HIS A 23 -12.73 -5.33 -7.71
C HIS A 23 -12.59 -6.87 -7.77
N PRO A 24 -13.15 -7.61 -8.78
CA PRO A 24 -12.92 -9.05 -8.84
C PRO A 24 -11.46 -9.46 -9.13
N TYR A 25 -10.63 -8.50 -9.53
CA TYR A 25 -9.20 -8.72 -9.80
C TYR A 25 -8.29 -8.12 -8.73
N VAL A 26 -8.87 -7.51 -7.66
CA VAL A 26 -8.15 -6.73 -6.66
C VAL A 26 -8.33 -7.36 -5.28
N ASP A 27 -7.23 -7.60 -4.57
CA ASP A 27 -7.25 -8.13 -3.20
C ASP A 27 -7.34 -7.00 -2.16
N ILE A 28 -6.63 -5.89 -2.41
CA ILE A 28 -6.55 -4.74 -1.50
C ILE A 28 -6.90 -3.46 -2.27
N ILE A 29 -7.89 -2.72 -1.79
CA ILE A 29 -8.22 -1.37 -2.28
C ILE A 29 -7.53 -0.37 -1.38
N GLU A 30 -6.65 0.45 -1.96
CA GLU A 30 -5.96 1.51 -1.24
C GLU A 30 -6.62 2.86 -1.49
N VAL A 31 -7.01 3.52 -0.40
CA VAL A 31 -7.36 4.95 -0.41
C VAL A 31 -6.06 5.72 -0.24
N GLY A 32 -5.54 6.26 -1.33
CA GLY A 32 -4.25 6.94 -1.38
C GLY A 32 -4.21 8.24 -0.59
N SER A 33 -3.02 8.72 -0.25
CA SER A 33 -2.86 9.95 0.55
C SER A 33 -3.51 11.18 -0.09
N PRO A 34 -3.41 11.43 -1.41
CA PRO A 34 -4.12 12.55 -2.04
C PRO A 34 -5.64 12.43 -1.92
N PHE A 35 -6.17 11.22 -2.04
CA PHE A 35 -7.60 10.95 -1.91
C PHE A 35 -8.08 11.17 -0.46
N ILE A 36 -7.28 10.78 0.54
CA ILE A 36 -7.55 11.06 1.97
C ILE A 36 -7.55 12.58 2.25
N ILE A 37 -6.64 13.33 1.65
CA ILE A 37 -6.59 14.80 1.79
C ILE A 37 -7.86 15.44 1.26
N GLU A 38 -8.41 14.96 0.14
CA GLU A 38 -9.63 15.50 -0.48
C GLU A 38 -10.89 15.09 0.29
N GLU A 39 -11.05 13.80 0.63
CA GLU A 39 -12.30 13.20 1.09
C GLU A 39 -12.28 12.76 2.57
N GLY A 40 -11.14 12.87 3.25
CA GLY A 40 -10.95 12.29 4.59
C GLY A 40 -11.14 10.77 4.58
N MET A 41 -11.72 10.21 5.64
CA MET A 41 -11.97 8.76 5.76
C MET A 41 -13.31 8.30 5.15
N ARG A 42 -13.97 9.15 4.37
CA ARG A 42 -15.26 8.82 3.72
C ARG A 42 -15.11 7.66 2.71
N PRO A 43 -14.10 7.65 1.82
CA PRO A 43 -13.88 6.54 0.89
C PRO A 43 -13.64 5.21 1.61
N VAL A 44 -12.86 5.21 2.69
CA VAL A 44 -12.59 4.00 3.50
C VAL A 44 -13.90 3.35 3.98
N ARG A 45 -14.83 4.16 4.53
CA ARG A 45 -16.13 3.65 5.01
C ARG A 45 -16.98 3.07 3.89
N ILE A 46 -17.05 3.78 2.76
CA ILE A 46 -17.84 3.38 1.60
C ILE A 46 -17.29 2.11 0.96
N PHE A 47 -15.97 2.02 0.77
CA PHE A 47 -15.36 0.85 0.13
C PHE A 47 -15.45 -0.39 1.02
N LYS A 48 -15.28 -0.22 2.35
CA LYS A 48 -15.45 -1.33 3.30
C LYS A 48 -16.86 -1.92 3.30
N GLU A 49 -17.87 -1.08 3.16
CA GLU A 49 -19.27 -1.50 3.07
C GLU A 49 -19.58 -2.13 1.70
N LYS A 50 -19.09 -1.49 0.62
CA LYS A 50 -19.48 -1.86 -0.75
C LYS A 50 -18.71 -3.07 -1.31
N TYR A 51 -17.46 -3.25 -0.90
CA TYR A 51 -16.57 -4.32 -1.40
C TYR A 51 -16.08 -5.21 -0.26
N PRO A 52 -16.98 -6.00 0.39
CA PRO A 52 -16.64 -6.78 1.59
C PRO A 52 -15.61 -7.88 1.34
N ASP A 53 -15.44 -8.31 0.10
CA ASP A 53 -14.47 -9.33 -0.29
C ASP A 53 -13.05 -8.76 -0.50
N CYS A 54 -12.91 -7.41 -0.52
CA CYS A 54 -11.61 -6.73 -0.58
C CYS A 54 -11.17 -6.25 0.80
N GLU A 55 -9.87 -6.28 1.04
CA GLU A 55 -9.25 -5.60 2.17
C GLU A 55 -9.08 -4.11 1.84
N ILE A 56 -9.21 -3.24 2.83
CA ILE A 56 -9.10 -1.78 2.64
C ILE A 56 -7.85 -1.26 3.34
N LEU A 57 -6.97 -0.63 2.58
CA LEU A 57 -5.81 0.08 3.10
C LEU A 57 -6.06 1.59 3.03
N ALA A 58 -5.83 2.29 4.14
CA ALA A 58 -5.76 3.75 4.16
C ALA A 58 -4.30 4.21 4.19
N ASP A 59 -3.86 4.89 3.13
CA ASP A 59 -2.50 5.40 3.01
C ASP A 59 -2.34 6.73 3.76
N THR A 60 -2.44 6.63 5.08
CA THR A 60 -2.42 7.75 6.03
C THR A 60 -1.05 8.38 6.19
N LYS A 61 0.04 7.64 5.87
CA LYS A 61 1.43 8.09 6.03
C LYS A 61 1.68 8.73 7.40
N ILE A 62 1.20 8.07 8.45
CA ILE A 62 1.31 8.54 9.85
C ILE A 62 2.77 8.91 10.15
N MET A 63 2.99 10.13 10.67
CA MET A 63 4.30 10.64 11.03
C MET A 63 4.43 10.93 12.52
N ASP A 64 3.30 11.10 13.23
CA ASP A 64 3.22 11.41 14.65
C ASP A 64 1.91 10.87 15.24
N ALA A 65 1.76 10.84 16.56
CA ALA A 65 0.56 10.39 17.27
C ALA A 65 0.06 9.00 16.85
N GLY A 66 0.96 8.05 16.60
CA GLY A 66 0.72 6.78 15.90
C GLY A 66 -0.48 5.97 16.41
N GLU A 67 -0.63 5.80 17.74
CA GLU A 67 -1.77 5.08 18.32
C GLU A 67 -3.10 5.77 18.00
N TYR A 68 -3.16 7.09 18.14
CA TYR A 68 -4.38 7.85 17.94
C TYR A 68 -4.81 7.87 16.45
N GLU A 69 -3.91 8.20 15.55
CA GLU A 69 -4.22 8.29 14.11
C GLU A 69 -4.56 6.91 13.51
N ALA A 70 -3.84 5.86 13.93
CA ALA A 70 -4.16 4.50 13.53
C ALA A 70 -5.53 4.04 14.07
N GLU A 71 -5.89 4.37 15.33
CA GLU A 71 -7.22 4.07 15.86
C GLU A 71 -8.34 4.75 15.05
N GLU A 72 -8.19 6.04 14.69
CA GLU A 72 -9.19 6.74 13.87
C GLU A 72 -9.33 6.10 12.47
N THR A 73 -8.20 5.65 11.91
CA THR A 73 -8.16 4.93 10.63
C THR A 73 -8.93 3.59 10.72
N PHE A 74 -8.68 2.80 11.76
CA PHE A 74 -9.36 1.51 11.94
C PHE A 74 -10.84 1.65 12.30
N LYS A 75 -11.23 2.68 13.06
CA LYS A 75 -12.63 3.03 13.32
C LYS A 75 -13.39 3.38 12.03
N ALA A 76 -12.71 3.91 11.03
CA ALA A 76 -13.29 4.15 9.71
C ALA A 76 -13.55 2.87 8.90
N GLY A 77 -12.96 1.73 9.31
CA GLY A 77 -13.15 0.44 8.67
C GLY A 77 -11.94 -0.07 7.88
N ALA A 78 -10.81 0.64 7.90
CA ALA A 78 -9.59 0.16 7.25
C ALA A 78 -9.12 -1.16 7.87
N ASP A 79 -8.55 -2.03 7.05
CA ASP A 79 -7.86 -3.25 7.47
C ASP A 79 -6.38 -3.00 7.69
N TYR A 80 -5.84 -1.98 7.00
CA TYR A 80 -4.46 -1.52 7.09
C TYR A 80 -4.39 -0.01 7.23
N CYS A 81 -3.44 0.49 8.03
CA CYS A 81 -2.97 1.88 7.98
C CYS A 81 -1.51 1.93 7.56
N THR A 82 -1.07 3.01 6.92
CA THR A 82 0.35 3.22 6.65
C THR A 82 0.96 4.19 7.66
N VAL A 83 2.21 3.91 8.06
CA VAL A 83 3.07 4.77 8.87
C VAL A 83 4.40 4.94 8.15
N LEU A 84 4.99 6.13 8.18
CA LEU A 84 6.26 6.39 7.51
C LEU A 84 7.44 5.71 8.22
N GLY A 85 8.28 5.00 7.48
CA GLY A 85 9.49 4.38 8.00
C GLY A 85 10.56 5.38 8.48
N VAL A 86 10.45 6.63 8.08
CA VAL A 86 11.34 7.73 8.51
C VAL A 86 10.92 8.37 9.83
N THR A 87 9.76 8.00 10.38
CA THR A 87 9.31 8.52 11.68
C THR A 87 10.03 7.86 12.86
N ASP A 88 9.76 8.34 14.07
CA ASP A 88 10.27 7.73 15.30
C ASP A 88 9.68 6.31 15.50
N THR A 89 10.48 5.41 16.05
CA THR A 89 10.04 4.04 16.34
C THR A 89 8.88 4.01 17.33
N LEU A 90 8.77 4.97 18.26
CA LEU A 90 7.63 5.09 19.17
C LEU A 90 6.30 5.33 18.43
N THR A 91 6.32 6.09 17.34
CA THR A 91 5.13 6.29 16.50
C THR A 91 4.71 4.98 15.82
N ILE A 92 5.68 4.20 15.32
CA ILE A 92 5.40 2.89 14.71
C ILE A 92 4.85 1.91 15.77
N GLU A 93 5.43 1.89 16.97
CA GLU A 93 4.92 1.09 18.11
C GLU A 93 3.48 1.46 18.44
N GLY A 94 3.14 2.75 18.42
CA GLY A 94 1.77 3.23 18.61
C GLY A 94 0.80 2.67 17.58
N CYS A 95 1.19 2.70 16.28
CA CYS A 95 0.38 2.13 15.21
C CYS A 95 0.18 0.61 15.38
N VAL A 96 1.25 -0.13 15.70
CA VAL A 96 1.18 -1.59 15.94
C VAL A 96 0.29 -1.91 17.14
N LYS A 97 0.36 -1.12 18.21
CA LYS A 97 -0.51 -1.27 19.37
C LYS A 97 -1.99 -1.07 19.01
N ALA A 98 -2.30 -0.03 18.23
CA ALA A 98 -3.65 0.21 17.73
C ALA A 98 -4.12 -0.94 16.83
N ALA A 99 -3.29 -1.39 15.90
CA ALA A 99 -3.59 -2.50 15.01
C ALA A 99 -3.96 -3.77 15.81
N LYS A 100 -3.15 -4.16 16.78
CA LYS A 100 -3.44 -5.30 17.67
C LYS A 100 -4.77 -5.15 18.42
N LYS A 101 -5.07 -3.94 18.93
CA LYS A 101 -6.33 -3.64 19.65
C LYS A 101 -7.56 -3.83 18.77
N TYR A 102 -7.48 -3.50 17.47
CA TYR A 102 -8.59 -3.58 16.53
C TYR A 102 -8.59 -4.88 15.71
N GLY A 103 -7.61 -5.78 15.88
CA GLY A 103 -7.44 -6.96 15.04
C GLY A 103 -7.14 -6.61 13.58
N LYS A 104 -6.36 -5.55 13.38
CA LYS A 104 -5.95 -4.98 12.09
C LYS A 104 -4.44 -5.03 11.92
N GLN A 105 -3.91 -4.49 10.83
CA GLN A 105 -2.51 -4.59 10.48
C GLN A 105 -1.90 -3.21 10.16
N THR A 106 -0.58 -3.10 10.34
CA THR A 106 0.20 -1.90 10.07
C THR A 106 1.15 -2.15 8.92
N MET A 107 1.19 -1.25 7.94
CA MET A 107 2.18 -1.22 6.86
C MET A 107 3.14 -0.05 7.09
N VAL A 108 4.44 -0.32 7.10
CA VAL A 108 5.46 0.74 7.14
C VAL A 108 5.87 1.09 5.72
N ASP A 109 5.62 2.32 5.31
CA ASP A 109 6.06 2.89 4.03
C ASP A 109 7.53 3.34 4.13
N MET A 110 8.42 2.70 3.37
CA MET A 110 9.86 2.94 3.38
C MET A 110 10.30 4.05 2.42
N ILE A 111 9.37 4.91 1.97
CA ILE A 111 9.72 6.11 1.20
C ILE A 111 10.76 6.94 1.96
N CYS A 112 11.78 7.43 1.27
CA CYS A 112 12.86 8.26 1.82
C CYS A 112 13.72 7.61 2.92
N VAL A 113 13.54 6.33 3.25
CA VAL A 113 14.47 5.63 4.14
C VAL A 113 15.79 5.39 3.40
N GLU A 114 16.90 5.85 4.00
CA GLU A 114 18.25 5.75 3.42
C GLU A 114 18.94 4.43 3.78
N ASP A 115 18.98 4.08 5.07
CA ASP A 115 19.59 2.84 5.58
C ASP A 115 18.50 1.76 5.76
N VAL A 116 18.17 1.10 4.66
CA VAL A 116 17.09 0.09 4.61
C VAL A 116 17.37 -1.08 5.56
N PRO A 117 18.56 -1.73 5.55
CA PRO A 117 18.81 -2.89 6.41
C PRO A 117 18.70 -2.58 7.91
N LYS A 118 19.23 -1.43 8.33
CA LYS A 118 19.13 -1.00 9.72
C LYS A 118 17.67 -0.75 10.12
N ARG A 119 16.95 0.00 9.26
CA ARG A 119 15.56 0.37 9.57
C ARG A 119 14.61 -0.81 9.57
N VAL A 120 14.77 -1.75 8.64
CA VAL A 120 14.00 -3.01 8.61
C VAL A 120 14.14 -3.76 9.95
N LYS A 121 15.37 -3.94 10.44
CA LYS A 121 15.62 -4.61 11.72
C LYS A 121 14.93 -3.92 12.91
N GLU A 122 14.93 -2.58 12.94
CA GLU A 122 14.24 -1.81 13.98
C GLU A 122 12.72 -1.99 13.88
N ILE A 123 12.16 -1.96 12.68
CA ILE A 123 10.73 -2.08 12.40
C ILE A 123 10.22 -3.51 12.71
N GLU A 124 10.94 -4.53 12.31
CA GLU A 124 10.57 -5.92 12.61
C GLU A 124 10.60 -6.23 14.11
N ALA A 125 11.54 -5.62 14.85
CA ALA A 125 11.60 -5.76 16.31
C ALA A 125 10.34 -5.21 17.02
N VAL A 126 9.62 -4.28 16.41
CA VAL A 126 8.34 -3.74 16.90
C VAL A 126 7.15 -4.65 16.58
N GLY A 127 7.31 -5.56 15.63
CA GLY A 127 6.29 -6.51 15.21
C GLY A 127 5.31 -5.94 14.21
N VAL A 128 5.82 -5.23 13.22
CA VAL A 128 5.07 -4.71 12.07
C VAL A 128 4.70 -5.86 11.13
N ASP A 129 3.51 -5.82 10.57
CA ASP A 129 3.00 -6.87 9.66
C ASP A 129 3.55 -6.73 8.25
N PHE A 130 3.62 -5.49 7.73
CA PHE A 130 3.99 -5.19 6.35
C PHE A 130 5.07 -4.11 6.27
N ILE A 131 6.01 -4.28 5.33
CA ILE A 131 6.99 -3.26 4.97
C ILE A 131 6.88 -3.00 3.46
N GLY A 132 6.57 -1.74 3.10
CA GLY A 132 6.36 -1.31 1.72
C GLY A 132 7.59 -0.65 1.13
N VAL A 133 8.15 -1.23 0.06
CA VAL A 133 9.12 -0.53 -0.80
C VAL A 133 8.36 0.49 -1.63
N HIS A 134 8.71 1.76 -1.47
CA HIS A 134 8.03 2.83 -2.17
C HIS A 134 9.02 3.81 -2.82
N VAL A 135 8.79 4.08 -4.10
CA VAL A 135 9.40 5.20 -4.83
C VAL A 135 8.28 6.15 -5.21
N GLY A 136 8.25 7.32 -4.57
CA GLY A 136 7.22 8.32 -4.78
C GLY A 136 7.21 8.92 -6.18
N VAL A 137 6.12 9.57 -6.57
CA VAL A 137 5.91 10.15 -7.91
C VAL A 137 7.03 11.13 -8.29
N ASP A 138 7.48 11.98 -7.34
CA ASP A 138 8.56 12.95 -7.59
C ASP A 138 9.90 12.25 -7.90
N GLN A 139 10.18 11.12 -7.25
CA GLN A 139 11.38 10.32 -7.51
C GLN A 139 11.28 9.57 -8.84
N GLN A 140 10.09 9.08 -9.19
CA GLN A 140 9.84 8.44 -10.49
C GLN A 140 10.05 9.43 -11.63
N ALA A 141 9.65 10.69 -11.47
CA ALA A 141 9.82 11.75 -12.48
C ALA A 141 11.29 11.97 -12.89
N VAL A 142 12.24 11.63 -12.03
CA VAL A 142 13.69 11.68 -12.31
C VAL A 142 14.31 10.31 -12.61
N GLY A 143 13.47 9.29 -12.89
CA GLY A 143 13.89 7.99 -13.38
C GLY A 143 14.28 6.98 -12.28
N ILE A 144 13.98 7.25 -11.01
CA ILE A 144 14.21 6.28 -9.93
C ILE A 144 13.12 5.22 -9.96
N THR A 145 13.50 3.96 -9.83
CA THR A 145 12.57 2.82 -9.78
C THR A 145 12.72 2.02 -8.49
N PRO A 146 11.67 1.37 -7.99
CA PRO A 146 11.74 0.60 -6.74
C PRO A 146 12.48 -0.74 -6.85
N LEU A 147 12.83 -1.21 -8.05
CA LEU A 147 13.37 -2.56 -8.27
C LEU A 147 14.63 -2.85 -7.46
N LYS A 148 15.58 -1.89 -7.42
CA LYS A 148 16.82 -2.03 -6.64
C LYS A 148 16.54 -2.06 -5.14
N LYS A 149 15.66 -1.19 -4.65
CA LYS A 149 15.27 -1.15 -3.23
C LYS A 149 14.50 -2.42 -2.83
N LEU A 150 13.68 -2.97 -3.73
CA LEU A 150 12.99 -4.23 -3.49
C LEU A 150 14.01 -5.38 -3.33
N ALA A 151 15.00 -5.47 -4.23
CA ALA A 151 16.04 -6.49 -4.12
C ALA A 151 16.83 -6.39 -2.81
N GLU A 152 17.15 -5.19 -2.35
CA GLU A 152 17.78 -4.94 -1.05
C GLU A 152 16.87 -5.33 0.12
N MET A 153 15.61 -4.94 0.07
CA MET A 153 14.60 -5.25 1.11
C MET A 153 14.43 -6.76 1.29
N LYS A 154 14.28 -7.50 0.20
CA LYS A 154 14.13 -8.97 0.23
C LYS A 154 15.34 -9.71 0.79
N GLN A 155 16.53 -9.06 0.91
CA GLN A 155 17.72 -9.63 1.53
C GLN A 155 17.77 -9.40 3.05
N CYS A 156 17.00 -8.46 3.59
CA CYS A 156 17.09 -8.08 5.00
C CYS A 156 15.79 -8.26 5.79
N VAL A 157 14.64 -8.43 5.13
CA VAL A 157 13.37 -8.75 5.81
C VAL A 157 13.35 -10.23 6.21
N GLU A 158 13.02 -10.51 7.47
CA GLU A 158 12.94 -11.85 8.04
C GLU A 158 11.51 -12.33 8.32
N HIS A 159 10.61 -11.42 8.68
CA HIS A 159 9.27 -11.78 9.19
C HIS A 159 8.13 -11.03 8.53
N SER A 160 8.36 -9.78 8.08
CA SER A 160 7.32 -8.94 7.54
C SER A 160 6.97 -9.31 6.09
N ILE A 161 5.72 -9.06 5.71
CA ILE A 161 5.26 -9.16 4.33
C ILE A 161 5.81 -7.97 3.54
N VAL A 162 6.43 -8.23 2.39
CA VAL A 162 7.00 -7.19 1.54
C VAL A 162 6.03 -6.78 0.46
N SER A 163 5.70 -5.49 0.42
CA SER A 163 4.96 -4.87 -0.68
C SER A 163 5.86 -3.94 -1.49
N VAL A 164 5.50 -3.67 -2.74
CA VAL A 164 6.23 -2.76 -3.62
C VAL A 164 5.32 -1.85 -4.41
N ALA A 165 5.63 -0.54 -4.38
CA ALA A 165 4.94 0.52 -5.11
C ALA A 165 5.90 1.40 -5.90
N GLY A 166 5.41 1.95 -7.02
CA GLY A 166 6.10 2.98 -7.81
C GLY A 166 6.28 2.62 -9.28
N GLY A 167 5.40 3.13 -10.14
CA GLY A 167 5.48 3.01 -11.60
C GLY A 167 5.29 1.61 -12.14
N ILE A 168 4.67 0.70 -11.38
CA ILE A 168 4.42 -0.68 -11.80
C ILE A 168 3.22 -0.71 -12.75
N ASN A 169 3.35 -1.46 -13.82
CA ASN A 169 2.32 -1.70 -14.83
C ASN A 169 2.55 -3.05 -15.50
N GLU A 170 1.66 -3.45 -16.41
CA GLU A 170 1.72 -4.73 -17.11
C GLU A 170 3.09 -5.02 -17.75
N LYS A 171 3.78 -3.99 -18.28
CA LYS A 171 5.07 -4.15 -18.98
C LYS A 171 6.25 -4.35 -18.05
N THR A 172 6.18 -3.79 -16.84
CA THR A 172 7.28 -3.84 -15.85
C THR A 172 7.10 -4.93 -14.80
N LEU A 173 5.88 -5.46 -14.64
CA LEU A 173 5.48 -6.37 -13.57
C LEU A 173 6.34 -7.64 -13.47
N GLU A 174 6.71 -8.22 -14.60
CA GLU A 174 7.53 -9.45 -14.64
C GLU A 174 8.91 -9.29 -13.98
N ASP A 175 9.48 -8.07 -13.96
CA ASP A 175 10.76 -7.84 -13.30
C ASP A 175 10.61 -7.76 -11.78
N TYR A 176 9.48 -7.23 -11.29
CA TYR A 176 9.17 -7.24 -9.87
C TYR A 176 8.81 -8.65 -9.38
N LYS A 177 8.06 -9.41 -10.17
CA LYS A 177 7.67 -10.78 -9.88
C LYS A 177 8.87 -11.71 -9.64
N LYS A 178 9.98 -11.51 -10.36
CA LYS A 178 11.24 -12.26 -10.16
C LYS A 178 11.84 -12.10 -8.77
N LEU A 179 11.53 -11.01 -8.07
CA LEU A 179 11.96 -10.72 -6.70
C LEU A 179 10.97 -11.20 -5.64
N ASP A 180 9.85 -11.77 -6.07
CA ASP A 180 8.83 -12.41 -5.23
C ASP A 180 8.36 -11.54 -4.05
N PRO A 181 7.86 -10.31 -4.29
CA PRO A 181 7.15 -9.56 -3.25
C PRO A 181 5.78 -10.21 -3.01
N GLU A 182 5.29 -10.11 -1.79
CA GLU A 182 3.99 -10.69 -1.45
C GLU A 182 2.80 -9.83 -1.92
N VAL A 183 3.02 -8.51 -2.07
CA VAL A 183 2.01 -7.55 -2.55
C VAL A 183 2.59 -6.64 -3.62
N ILE A 184 1.90 -6.55 -4.74
CA ILE A 184 2.18 -5.60 -5.84
C ILE A 184 1.17 -4.46 -5.77
N ILE A 185 1.66 -3.22 -5.67
CA ILE A 185 0.83 -2.02 -5.58
C ILE A 185 0.85 -1.31 -6.94
N VAL A 186 -0.32 -1.16 -7.54
CA VAL A 186 -0.50 -0.51 -8.84
C VAL A 186 -1.54 0.60 -8.72
N GLY A 187 -1.16 1.82 -9.06
CA GLY A 187 -2.04 2.99 -9.17
C GLY A 187 -2.31 3.31 -10.65
N GLY A 188 -1.59 4.30 -11.19
CA GLY A 188 -1.77 4.79 -12.56
C GLY A 188 -1.67 3.72 -13.65
N GLY A 189 -0.97 2.62 -13.42
CA GLY A 189 -0.92 1.48 -14.34
C GLY A 189 -2.29 0.82 -14.61
N ILE A 190 -3.26 1.03 -13.72
CA ILE A 190 -4.66 0.62 -13.88
C ILE A 190 -5.56 1.85 -14.09
N ASN A 191 -5.50 2.83 -13.17
CA ASN A 191 -6.42 3.98 -13.16
C ASN A 191 -6.36 4.82 -14.44
N HIS A 192 -5.16 4.97 -15.03
CA HIS A 192 -4.91 5.77 -16.23
C HIS A 192 -4.77 4.92 -17.51
N ALA A 193 -5.04 3.61 -17.44
CA ALA A 193 -5.05 2.77 -18.62
C ALA A 193 -6.21 3.15 -19.56
N GLU A 194 -6.03 2.97 -20.86
CA GLU A 194 -7.10 3.17 -21.84
C GLU A 194 -8.31 2.26 -21.54
N ASP A 195 -8.05 1.02 -21.10
CA ASP A 195 -9.04 0.09 -20.57
C ASP A 195 -8.57 -0.40 -19.18
N PRO A 196 -9.03 0.22 -18.08
CA PRO A 196 -8.64 -0.16 -16.72
C PRO A 196 -9.03 -1.61 -16.35
N VAL A 197 -10.12 -2.13 -16.92
CA VAL A 197 -10.56 -3.51 -16.66
C VAL A 197 -9.63 -4.51 -17.31
N ALA A 198 -9.25 -4.27 -18.55
CA ALA A 198 -8.28 -5.11 -19.26
C ALA A 198 -6.91 -5.06 -18.55
N ALA A 199 -6.46 -3.88 -18.11
CA ALA A 199 -5.21 -3.71 -17.38
C ALA A 199 -5.21 -4.44 -16.03
N ALA A 200 -6.26 -4.28 -15.22
CA ALA A 200 -6.41 -4.97 -13.94
C ALA A 200 -6.39 -6.49 -14.12
N LYS A 201 -7.16 -7.00 -15.10
CA LYS A 201 -7.20 -8.42 -15.42
C LYS A 201 -5.85 -8.96 -15.90
N ALA A 202 -5.15 -8.23 -16.78
CA ALA A 202 -3.84 -8.65 -17.28
C ALA A 202 -2.80 -8.76 -16.15
N ILE A 203 -2.77 -7.76 -15.24
CA ILE A 203 -1.91 -7.76 -14.07
C ILE A 203 -2.27 -8.93 -13.14
N TYR A 204 -3.55 -9.13 -12.85
CA TYR A 204 -4.03 -10.25 -12.04
C TYR A 204 -3.61 -11.61 -12.62
N ASP A 205 -3.78 -11.80 -13.93
CA ASP A 205 -3.39 -13.03 -14.63
C ASP A 205 -1.86 -13.28 -14.58
N ILE A 206 -1.05 -12.22 -14.61
CA ILE A 206 0.41 -12.33 -14.46
C ILE A 206 0.78 -12.73 -13.03
N ILE A 207 0.16 -12.13 -12.04
CA ILE A 207 0.44 -12.39 -10.60
C ILE A 207 0.09 -13.83 -10.23
N ASN A 208 -0.96 -14.41 -10.82
CA ASN A 208 -1.50 -15.72 -10.46
C ASN A 208 -1.03 -16.89 -11.35
N LYS A 209 -0.12 -16.63 -12.30
CA LYS A 209 0.58 -17.66 -13.08
C LYS A 209 1.86 -18.12 -12.37
#